data_ac740696160faffee2e3b193847d68c1
#
_entry.id   ac740696160faffee2e3b193847d68c1
#
_cell.length_a   1.000
_cell.length_b   1.000
_cell.length_c   1.000
_cell.angle_alpha   90.00
_cell.angle_beta   90.00
_cell.angle_gamma   90.00
#
_symmetry.space_group_name_H-M   'P 1'
#
loop_
_entity.id
_entity.type
_entity.pdbx_description
1 polymer ?
#
loop_
_entity_poly.entity_id
_entity_poly.type
_entity_poly.pdbx_seq_one_letter_code
_entity_poly.pdbx_strand_id
1 'polypeptide(L)'
;MYELKIALRQVLSRKKQALFSILAVALAVAVITLMMALLSGFQGELIKSSIEDNPHIVINPQDEKEEFIHLYKYNSALISEKEGVIAASPKYIGQVALKYRDNAEGVSLQGVDPMAEEGVMRVSEDVAEGDFTALIHTRYGILLGDQLAKNLEVNVGDRVDAIFPGSKTTSFKVIGLIHTG
;
A
#
# COMPACT_ATOMS: atom_id res chain seq x y z
N MET A 1 40.12 32.19 -35.87
CA MET A 1 39.61 33.25 -34.97
C MET A 1 38.64 34.23 -35.61
N TYR A 2 38.71 34.46 -36.94
CA TYR A 2 37.80 35.39 -37.66
C TYR A 2 36.35 34.86 -37.73
N GLU A 3 36.17 33.58 -37.95
CA GLU A 3 34.84 32.92 -38.04
C GLU A 3 34.00 33.13 -36.81
N LEU A 4 34.60 32.99 -35.60
CA LEU A 4 33.92 33.19 -34.33
C LEU A 4 33.45 34.64 -34.13
N LYS A 5 34.26 35.61 -34.56
CA LYS A 5 33.90 37.03 -34.52
C LYS A 5 32.74 37.38 -35.47
N ILE A 6 32.71 36.75 -36.66
CA ILE A 6 31.63 36.95 -37.64
C ILE A 6 30.34 36.33 -37.11
N ALA A 7 30.39 35.10 -36.57
CA ALA A 7 29.23 34.41 -35.96
C ALA A 7 28.65 35.22 -34.79
N LEU A 8 29.51 35.71 -33.89
CA LEU A 8 29.09 36.51 -32.74
C LEU A 8 28.42 37.83 -33.18
N ARG A 9 28.98 38.51 -34.21
CA ARG A 9 28.41 39.74 -34.75
C ARG A 9 27.06 39.52 -35.43
N GLN A 10 26.87 38.36 -36.07
CA GLN A 10 25.63 37.97 -36.74
C GLN A 10 24.52 37.66 -35.72
N VAL A 11 24.85 36.98 -34.63
CA VAL A 11 23.94 36.73 -33.51
C VAL A 11 23.53 38.03 -32.81
N LEU A 12 24.48 38.92 -32.56
CA LEU A 12 24.23 40.21 -31.94
C LEU A 12 23.40 41.17 -32.83
N SER A 13 23.49 41.06 -34.17
CA SER A 13 22.70 41.88 -35.10
C SER A 13 21.20 41.46 -35.12
N ARG A 14 20.88 40.19 -34.79
CA ARG A 14 19.51 39.66 -34.77
C ARG A 14 19.08 39.26 -33.36
N LYS A 15 19.21 40.18 -32.40
CA LYS A 15 19.01 39.93 -30.96
C LYS A 15 17.66 39.24 -30.62
N LYS A 16 16.57 39.65 -31.29
CA LYS A 16 15.24 39.08 -31.07
C LYS A 16 15.20 37.60 -31.48
N GLN A 17 15.76 37.25 -32.63
CA GLN A 17 15.76 35.87 -33.12
C GLN A 17 16.67 34.97 -32.27
N ALA A 18 17.84 35.47 -31.85
CA ALA A 18 18.73 34.77 -30.93
C ALA A 18 18.07 34.52 -29.56
N LEU A 19 17.36 35.54 -29.03
CA LEU A 19 16.64 35.42 -27.77
C LEU A 19 15.54 34.35 -27.82
N PHE A 20 14.75 34.32 -28.91
CA PHE A 20 13.72 33.32 -29.10
C PHE A 20 14.30 31.88 -29.17
N SER A 21 15.43 31.71 -29.88
CA SER A 21 16.11 30.42 -29.97
C SER A 21 16.63 29.96 -28.61
N ILE A 22 17.23 30.87 -27.84
CA ILE A 22 17.72 30.56 -26.48
C ILE A 22 16.54 30.19 -25.55
N LEU A 23 15.46 30.97 -25.60
CA LEU A 23 14.25 30.69 -24.80
C LEU A 23 13.62 29.32 -25.16
N ALA A 24 13.55 28.99 -26.46
CA ALA A 24 13.02 27.71 -26.91
C ALA A 24 13.85 26.54 -26.38
N VAL A 25 15.19 26.65 -26.47
CA VAL A 25 16.09 25.60 -25.92
C VAL A 25 15.99 25.53 -24.39
N ALA A 26 15.99 26.68 -23.73
CA ALA A 26 15.86 26.74 -22.27
C ALA A 26 14.55 26.12 -21.80
N LEU A 27 13.43 26.40 -22.49
CA LEU A 27 12.13 25.81 -22.18
C LEU A 27 12.14 24.29 -22.41
N ALA A 28 12.70 23.81 -23.49
CA ALA A 28 12.82 22.39 -23.78
C ALA A 28 13.63 21.66 -22.71
N VAL A 29 14.78 22.20 -22.30
CA VAL A 29 15.60 21.63 -21.22
C VAL A 29 14.85 21.65 -19.90
N ALA A 30 14.16 22.75 -19.57
CA ALA A 30 13.36 22.85 -18.35
C ALA A 30 12.26 21.77 -18.28
N VAL A 31 11.53 21.54 -19.38
CA VAL A 31 10.48 20.52 -19.47
C VAL A 31 11.07 19.11 -19.29
N ILE A 32 12.19 18.81 -19.96
CA ILE A 32 12.84 17.50 -19.83
C ILE A 32 13.33 17.27 -18.40
N THR A 33 13.94 18.28 -17.78
CA THR A 33 14.43 18.18 -16.41
C THR A 33 13.28 17.97 -15.42
N LEU A 34 12.18 18.71 -15.60
CA LEU A 34 10.97 18.54 -14.78
C LEU A 34 10.39 17.14 -14.92
N MET A 35 10.31 16.64 -16.16
CA MET A 35 9.78 15.30 -16.43
C MET A 35 10.66 14.20 -15.80
N MET A 36 11.99 14.35 -15.88
CA MET A 36 12.92 13.42 -15.24
C MET A 36 12.82 13.45 -13.71
N ALA A 37 12.67 14.65 -13.13
CA ALA A 37 12.50 14.80 -11.68
C ALA A 37 11.20 14.14 -11.18
N LEU A 38 10.09 14.36 -11.90
CA LEU A 38 8.81 13.69 -11.60
C LEU A 38 8.90 12.18 -11.72
N LEU A 39 9.51 11.68 -12.80
CA LEU A 39 9.65 10.24 -13.03
C LEU A 39 10.52 9.58 -11.96
N SER A 40 11.63 10.21 -11.58
CA SER A 40 12.50 9.70 -10.51
C SER A 40 11.82 9.69 -9.15
N GLY A 41 11.03 10.71 -8.82
CA GLY A 41 10.24 10.75 -7.60
C GLY A 41 9.19 9.63 -7.57
N PHE A 42 8.46 9.46 -8.67
CA PHE A 42 7.44 8.42 -8.80
C PHE A 42 8.04 7.00 -8.72
N GLN A 43 9.18 6.76 -9.38
CA GLN A 43 9.88 5.48 -9.28
C GLN A 43 10.32 5.16 -7.85
N GLY A 44 10.83 6.15 -7.13
CA GLY A 44 11.23 5.97 -5.73
C GLY A 44 10.07 5.54 -4.84
N GLU A 45 8.91 6.18 -4.99
CA GLU A 45 7.70 5.87 -4.23
C GLU A 45 7.15 4.48 -4.59
N LEU A 46 7.08 4.13 -5.88
CA LEU A 46 6.64 2.80 -6.32
C LEU A 46 7.53 1.67 -5.78
N ILE A 47 8.86 1.87 -5.79
CA ILE A 47 9.80 0.86 -5.30
C ILE A 47 9.61 0.70 -3.78
N LYS A 48 9.49 1.80 -3.05
CA LYS A 48 9.29 1.79 -1.62
C LYS A 48 8.00 1.05 -1.24
N SER A 49 6.87 1.44 -1.81
CA SER A 49 5.56 0.80 -1.60
C SER A 49 5.59 -0.70 -1.98
N SER A 50 6.23 -1.06 -3.10
CA SER A 50 6.28 -2.46 -3.54
C SER A 50 7.16 -3.35 -2.66
N ILE A 51 8.18 -2.80 -2.00
CA ILE A 51 9.13 -3.60 -1.19
C ILE A 51 8.71 -3.60 0.28
N GLU A 52 8.26 -2.46 0.81
CA GLU A 52 7.96 -2.31 2.24
C GLU A 52 6.56 -2.84 2.60
N ASP A 53 5.59 -2.72 1.69
CA ASP A 53 4.19 -3.08 1.94
C ASP A 53 3.83 -4.52 1.53
N ASN A 54 4.77 -5.27 0.96
CA ASN A 54 4.51 -6.63 0.53
C ASN A 54 5.49 -7.64 1.15
N PRO A 55 5.00 -8.82 1.56
CA PRO A 55 5.88 -9.88 2.01
C PRO A 55 6.77 -10.37 0.87
N HIS A 56 8.06 -10.57 1.12
CA HIS A 56 9.02 -11.03 0.10
C HIS A 56 8.72 -12.45 -0.41
N ILE A 57 8.15 -13.30 0.45
CA ILE A 57 7.80 -14.69 0.12
C ILE A 57 6.40 -14.98 0.65
N VAL A 58 5.56 -15.50 -0.24
CA VAL A 58 4.22 -15.99 0.12
C VAL A 58 4.20 -17.50 -0.08
N ILE A 59 3.74 -18.22 0.94
CA ILE A 59 3.62 -19.67 0.92
C ILE A 59 2.13 -20.02 0.88
N ASN A 60 1.72 -20.70 -0.18
CA ASN A 60 0.35 -21.16 -0.37
C ASN A 60 0.27 -22.69 -0.26
N PRO A 61 -0.92 -23.27 -0.01
CA PRO A 61 -1.12 -24.71 -0.11
C PRO A 61 -0.69 -25.24 -1.47
N GLN A 62 -0.10 -26.43 -1.52
CA GLN A 62 0.35 -27.05 -2.75
C GLN A 62 -0.80 -27.55 -3.62
N ASP A 63 -1.89 -27.99 -3.01
CA ASP A 63 -3.10 -28.44 -3.69
C ASP A 63 -4.11 -27.28 -3.72
N GLU A 64 -4.57 -26.88 -4.92
CA GLU A 64 -5.58 -25.83 -5.10
C GLU A 64 -6.93 -26.14 -4.44
N LYS A 65 -7.16 -27.40 -4.05
CA LYS A 65 -8.36 -27.83 -3.32
C LYS A 65 -8.26 -27.64 -1.81
N GLU A 66 -7.06 -27.41 -1.29
CA GLU A 66 -6.85 -27.15 0.12
C GLU A 66 -6.94 -25.65 0.39
N GLU A 67 -7.94 -25.25 1.16
CA GLU A 67 -8.11 -23.82 1.55
C GLU A 67 -7.11 -23.39 2.64
N PHE A 68 -6.43 -24.34 3.30
CA PHE A 68 -5.62 -24.04 4.49
C PHE A 68 -4.29 -24.79 4.48
N ILE A 69 -3.27 -24.14 5.02
CA ILE A 69 -2.00 -24.80 5.35
C ILE A 69 -2.17 -25.51 6.70
N HIS A 70 -2.08 -26.84 6.70
CA HIS A 70 -2.10 -27.62 7.92
C HIS A 70 -0.92 -27.27 8.83
N LEU A 71 -1.12 -27.34 10.16
CA LEU A 71 -0.08 -27.04 11.15
C LEU A 71 0.59 -25.68 10.97
N TYR A 72 -0.17 -24.67 10.51
CA TYR A 72 0.34 -23.35 10.17
C TYR A 72 1.20 -22.71 11.28
N LYS A 73 0.85 -22.90 12.56
CA LYS A 73 1.64 -22.39 13.69
C LYS A 73 3.02 -23.01 13.79
N TYR A 74 3.09 -24.34 13.60
CA TYR A 74 4.36 -25.05 13.59
C TYR A 74 5.21 -24.66 12.41
N ASN A 75 4.62 -24.59 11.22
CA ASN A 75 5.30 -24.19 10.00
C ASN A 75 5.80 -22.74 10.09
N SER A 76 5.00 -21.82 10.61
CA SER A 76 5.41 -20.42 10.82
C SER A 76 6.59 -20.32 11.79
N ALA A 77 6.58 -21.04 12.91
CA ALA A 77 7.69 -21.07 13.85
C ALA A 77 8.98 -21.65 13.20
N LEU A 78 8.85 -22.77 12.48
CA LEU A 78 9.98 -23.38 11.77
C LEU A 78 10.59 -22.48 10.72
N ILE A 79 9.76 -21.70 10.02
CA ILE A 79 10.21 -20.73 8.99
C ILE A 79 10.93 -19.56 9.66
N SER A 80 10.38 -19.04 10.78
CA SER A 80 11.00 -17.93 11.52
C SER A 80 12.39 -18.25 12.07
N GLU A 81 12.70 -19.54 12.29
CA GLU A 81 14.03 -20.00 12.75
C GLU A 81 15.06 -20.12 11.62
N LYS A 82 14.66 -19.95 10.34
CA LYS A 82 15.58 -20.08 9.20
C LYS A 82 16.49 -18.87 9.07
N GLU A 83 17.73 -19.12 8.75
CA GLU A 83 18.71 -18.07 8.45
C GLU A 83 18.23 -17.18 7.29
N GLY A 84 18.25 -15.88 7.49
CA GLY A 84 17.80 -14.88 6.50
C GLY A 84 16.30 -14.55 6.58
N VAL A 85 15.51 -15.20 7.44
CA VAL A 85 14.11 -14.85 7.69
C VAL A 85 14.03 -13.87 8.86
N ILE A 86 13.44 -12.71 8.62
CA ILE A 86 13.25 -11.67 9.65
C ILE A 86 11.99 -11.95 10.46
N ALA A 87 10.89 -12.25 9.79
CA ALA A 87 9.61 -12.57 10.40
C ALA A 87 8.76 -13.46 9.49
N ALA A 88 7.84 -14.22 10.06
CA ALA A 88 6.85 -15.01 9.33
C ALA A 88 5.49 -14.87 10.01
N SER A 89 4.48 -14.41 9.25
CA SER A 89 3.11 -14.22 9.73
C SER A 89 2.16 -15.16 9.02
N PRO A 90 1.40 -15.99 9.77
CA PRO A 90 0.31 -16.77 9.20
C PRO A 90 -0.88 -15.86 8.93
N LYS A 91 -1.40 -15.93 7.71
CA LYS A 91 -2.53 -15.11 7.26
C LYS A 91 -3.65 -15.97 6.70
N TYR A 92 -4.86 -15.68 7.08
CA TYR A 92 -6.06 -16.23 6.46
C TYR A 92 -6.74 -15.15 5.63
N ILE A 93 -7.10 -15.45 4.40
CA ILE A 93 -7.78 -14.51 3.51
C ILE A 93 -9.11 -15.16 3.08
N GLY A 94 -10.21 -14.46 3.33
CA GLY A 94 -11.54 -14.91 2.94
C GLY A 94 -12.40 -13.77 2.40
N GLN A 95 -13.37 -14.10 1.56
CA GLN A 95 -14.34 -13.14 1.06
C GLN A 95 -15.56 -13.12 1.97
N VAL A 96 -15.99 -11.92 2.38
CA VAL A 96 -17.17 -11.73 3.23
C VAL A 96 -17.97 -10.51 2.75
N ALA A 97 -19.24 -10.45 3.12
CA ALA A 97 -19.99 -9.20 3.04
C ALA A 97 -19.99 -8.54 4.42
N LEU A 98 -19.42 -7.35 4.53
CA LEU A 98 -19.56 -6.53 5.74
C LEU A 98 -20.82 -5.70 5.65
N LYS A 99 -21.64 -5.75 6.72
CA LYS A 99 -22.89 -5.03 6.82
C LYS A 99 -22.89 -4.12 8.05
N TYR A 100 -23.32 -2.89 7.84
CA TYR A 100 -23.61 -1.94 8.91
C TYR A 100 -24.90 -1.19 8.58
N ARG A 101 -25.92 -1.35 9.42
CA ARG A 101 -27.28 -0.83 9.18
C ARG A 101 -27.85 -1.30 7.81
N ASP A 102 -28.09 -0.34 6.92
CA ASP A 102 -28.63 -0.61 5.57
C ASP A 102 -27.52 -0.75 4.51
N ASN A 103 -26.26 -0.42 4.85
CA ASN A 103 -25.12 -0.49 3.94
C ASN A 103 -24.45 -1.86 4.03
N ALA A 104 -24.06 -2.41 2.87
CA ALA A 104 -23.31 -3.68 2.79
C ALA A 104 -22.31 -3.63 1.64
N GLU A 105 -21.10 -4.11 1.91
CA GLU A 105 -19.99 -4.14 0.94
C GLU A 105 -19.32 -5.52 0.94
N GLY A 106 -19.01 -6.02 -0.26
CA GLY A 106 -18.24 -7.24 -0.43
C GLY A 106 -16.74 -6.94 -0.30
N VAL A 107 -16.08 -7.59 0.65
CA VAL A 107 -14.69 -7.29 0.98
C VAL A 107 -13.86 -8.56 1.21
N SER A 108 -12.55 -8.43 1.06
CA SER A 108 -11.59 -9.42 1.51
C SER A 108 -11.29 -9.21 2.99
N LEU A 109 -11.63 -10.19 3.82
CA LEU A 109 -11.30 -10.20 5.23
C LEU A 109 -9.99 -10.95 5.45
N GLN A 110 -9.05 -10.31 6.12
CA GLN A 110 -7.77 -10.92 6.49
C GLN A 110 -7.74 -11.19 8.00
N GLY A 111 -7.51 -12.45 8.35
CA GLY A 111 -7.24 -12.87 9.72
C GLY A 111 -5.73 -12.98 9.91
N VAL A 112 -5.20 -12.22 10.86
CA VAL A 112 -3.76 -12.12 11.12
C VAL A 112 -3.44 -12.36 12.58
N ASP A 113 -2.22 -12.77 12.87
CA ASP A 113 -1.64 -12.65 14.21
C ASP A 113 -1.01 -11.27 14.32
N PRO A 114 -1.54 -10.35 15.16
CA PRO A 114 -1.09 -8.96 15.15
C PRO A 114 0.40 -8.79 15.49
N MET A 115 0.94 -9.64 16.36
CA MET A 115 2.36 -9.57 16.74
C MET A 115 3.28 -10.05 15.62
N ALA A 116 2.90 -11.12 14.94
CA ALA A 116 3.66 -11.65 13.81
C ALA A 116 3.55 -10.75 12.58
N GLU A 117 2.37 -10.19 12.33
CA GLU A 117 2.10 -9.32 11.18
C GLU A 117 2.89 -8.01 11.24
N GLU A 118 3.00 -7.41 12.43
CA GLU A 118 3.80 -6.19 12.63
C GLU A 118 5.28 -6.39 12.27
N GLY A 119 5.80 -7.60 12.46
CA GLY A 119 7.18 -7.95 12.05
C GLY A 119 7.36 -8.09 10.55
N VAL A 120 6.27 -8.31 9.79
CA VAL A 120 6.31 -8.54 8.33
C VAL A 120 5.94 -7.27 7.55
N MET A 121 4.88 -6.54 7.96
CA MET A 121 4.28 -5.48 7.15
C MET A 121 4.16 -4.12 7.87
N ARG A 122 4.59 -3.98 9.12
CA ARG A 122 4.52 -2.72 9.90
C ARG A 122 3.15 -2.02 9.83
N VAL A 123 2.08 -2.81 9.96
CA VAL A 123 0.70 -2.33 9.78
C VAL A 123 0.35 -1.17 10.70
N SER A 124 1.00 -1.06 11.86
CA SER A 124 0.80 0.04 12.80
C SER A 124 1.15 1.41 12.23
N GLU A 125 2.06 1.50 11.25
CA GLU A 125 2.45 2.76 10.61
C GLU A 125 1.33 3.32 9.71
N ASP A 126 0.44 2.44 9.19
CA ASP A 126 -0.64 2.79 8.27
C ASP A 126 -1.97 3.06 8.99
N VAL A 127 -2.03 2.90 10.32
CA VAL A 127 -3.24 3.17 11.10
C VAL A 127 -3.49 4.67 11.19
N ALA A 128 -4.59 5.12 10.55
CA ALA A 128 -5.00 6.51 10.55
C ALA A 128 -5.76 6.90 11.83
N GLU A 129 -6.53 5.97 12.40
CA GLU A 129 -7.33 6.17 13.62
C GLU A 129 -7.42 4.86 14.39
N GLY A 130 -7.29 4.90 15.71
CA GLY A 130 -7.34 3.73 16.57
C GLY A 130 -5.95 3.14 16.84
N ASP A 131 -5.88 1.83 17.09
CA ASP A 131 -4.64 1.15 17.45
C ASP A 131 -4.65 -0.30 16.92
N PHE A 132 -3.64 -0.66 16.11
CA PHE A 132 -3.46 -2.01 15.61
C PHE A 132 -3.22 -3.03 16.74
N THR A 133 -2.47 -2.64 17.77
CA THR A 133 -2.17 -3.50 18.89
C THR A 133 -3.40 -3.83 19.75
N ALA A 134 -4.46 -3.03 19.64
CA ALA A 134 -5.74 -3.33 20.30
C ALA A 134 -6.38 -4.63 19.81
N LEU A 135 -6.01 -5.15 18.63
CA LEU A 135 -6.41 -6.51 18.16
C LEU A 135 -6.00 -7.61 19.12
N ILE A 136 -4.85 -7.46 19.79
CA ILE A 136 -4.33 -8.46 20.77
C ILE A 136 -5.30 -8.66 21.94
N HIS A 137 -5.93 -7.57 22.36
CA HIS A 137 -6.74 -7.52 23.56
C HIS A 137 -8.26 -7.46 23.28
N THR A 138 -8.65 -7.25 22.02
CA THR A 138 -10.06 -7.11 21.66
C THR A 138 -10.53 -8.34 20.89
N ARG A 139 -11.26 -9.21 21.59
CA ARG A 139 -11.91 -10.34 20.92
C ARG A 139 -12.90 -9.83 19.87
N TYR A 140 -12.79 -10.34 18.65
CA TYR A 140 -13.58 -9.86 17.49
C TYR A 140 -13.34 -8.37 17.18
N GLY A 141 -12.12 -7.87 17.37
CA GLY A 141 -11.70 -6.58 16.83
C GLY A 141 -11.48 -6.66 15.31
N ILE A 142 -11.76 -5.58 14.61
CA ILE A 142 -11.48 -5.42 13.18
C ILE A 142 -10.96 -4.03 12.90
N LEU A 143 -9.98 -3.94 11.99
CA LEU A 143 -9.60 -2.68 11.35
C LEU A 143 -10.22 -2.63 9.95
N LEU A 144 -10.65 -1.44 9.55
CA LEU A 144 -11.25 -1.21 8.23
C LEU A 144 -10.38 -0.24 7.44
N GLY A 145 -10.33 -0.41 6.12
CA GLY A 145 -9.81 0.64 5.26
C GLY A 145 -10.67 1.91 5.38
N ASP A 146 -10.03 3.07 5.36
CA ASP A 146 -10.69 4.37 5.52
C ASP A 146 -11.80 4.61 4.47
N GLN A 147 -11.59 4.16 3.23
CA GLN A 147 -12.61 4.26 2.17
C GLN A 147 -13.79 3.32 2.42
N LEU A 148 -13.55 2.10 2.91
CA LEU A 148 -14.59 1.15 3.27
C LEU A 148 -15.43 1.67 4.44
N ALA A 149 -14.78 2.25 5.44
CA ALA A 149 -15.48 2.85 6.58
C ALA A 149 -16.40 4.00 6.15
N LYS A 150 -15.97 4.83 5.20
CA LYS A 150 -16.80 5.90 4.60
C LYS A 150 -17.98 5.32 3.83
N ASN A 151 -17.78 4.29 3.02
CA ASN A 151 -18.85 3.66 2.24
C ASN A 151 -19.91 3.01 3.14
N LEU A 152 -19.49 2.38 4.23
CA LEU A 152 -20.38 1.78 5.21
C LEU A 152 -20.97 2.79 6.21
N GLU A 153 -20.47 4.04 6.26
CA GLU A 153 -20.82 5.07 7.24
C GLU A 153 -20.55 4.63 8.69
N VAL A 154 -19.44 3.94 8.93
CA VAL A 154 -19.06 3.37 10.22
C VAL A 154 -17.87 4.11 10.82
N ASN A 155 -17.85 4.23 12.15
CA ASN A 155 -16.77 4.87 12.90
C ASN A 155 -16.07 3.88 13.84
N VAL A 156 -14.90 4.27 14.35
CA VAL A 156 -14.20 3.52 15.39
C VAL A 156 -15.09 3.40 16.63
N GLY A 157 -15.23 2.18 17.13
CA GLY A 157 -16.11 1.84 18.26
C GLY A 157 -17.42 1.19 17.87
N ASP A 158 -17.87 1.36 16.62
CA ASP A 158 -19.08 0.71 16.10
C ASP A 158 -18.90 -0.81 15.93
N ARG A 159 -20.02 -1.50 15.67
CA ARG A 159 -20.03 -2.92 15.36
C ARG A 159 -20.53 -3.18 13.96
N VAL A 160 -19.79 -3.98 13.21
CA VAL A 160 -20.13 -4.42 11.86
C VAL A 160 -20.36 -5.93 11.84
N ASP A 161 -21.29 -6.37 11.01
CA ASP A 161 -21.58 -7.79 10.85
C ASP A 161 -20.90 -8.31 9.59
N ALA A 162 -20.02 -9.30 9.76
CA ALA A 162 -19.42 -10.03 8.64
C ALA A 162 -20.26 -11.27 8.33
N ILE A 163 -20.75 -11.34 7.12
CA ILE A 163 -21.53 -12.44 6.58
C ILE A 163 -20.59 -13.30 5.73
N PHE A 164 -20.30 -14.49 6.23
CA PHE A 164 -19.43 -15.46 5.56
C PHE A 164 -20.21 -16.30 4.53
N PRO A 165 -19.54 -16.93 3.57
CA PRO A 165 -20.13 -17.94 2.74
C PRO A 165 -20.84 -19.01 3.57
N GLY A 166 -22.06 -19.41 3.16
CA GLY A 166 -22.90 -20.31 3.95
C GLY A 166 -23.77 -19.62 5.02
N SER A 167 -23.95 -18.30 4.93
CA SER A 167 -24.87 -17.50 5.77
C SER A 167 -24.50 -17.45 7.26
N LYS A 168 -23.26 -17.76 7.61
CA LYS A 168 -22.76 -17.59 8.97
C LYS A 168 -22.40 -16.12 9.19
N THR A 169 -22.97 -15.51 10.21
CA THR A 169 -22.72 -14.09 10.56
C THR A 169 -21.91 -14.00 11.85
N THR A 170 -20.94 -13.12 11.87
CA THR A 170 -20.16 -12.80 13.07
C THR A 170 -20.03 -11.28 13.19
N SER A 171 -20.27 -10.75 14.39
CA SER A 171 -20.19 -9.32 14.67
C SER A 171 -18.80 -8.94 15.16
N PHE A 172 -18.19 -7.94 14.54
CA PHE A 172 -16.88 -7.40 14.88
C PHE A 172 -17.00 -5.99 15.40
N LYS A 173 -16.14 -5.61 16.34
CA LYS A 173 -15.99 -4.23 16.80
C LYS A 173 -14.91 -3.53 16.00
N VAL A 174 -15.21 -2.40 15.40
CA VAL A 174 -14.24 -1.55 14.71
C VAL A 174 -13.32 -0.90 15.75
N ILE A 175 -12.04 -1.21 15.71
CA ILE A 175 -11.04 -0.72 16.67
C ILE A 175 -10.05 0.26 16.06
N GLY A 176 -10.06 0.40 14.74
CA GLY A 176 -9.25 1.37 14.03
C GLY A 176 -9.53 1.40 12.54
N LEU A 177 -9.00 2.43 11.90
CA LEU A 177 -9.04 2.65 10.46
C LEU A 177 -7.62 2.66 9.92
N ILE A 178 -7.42 1.98 8.78
CA ILE A 178 -6.13 1.92 8.08
C ILE A 178 -6.24 2.77 6.83
N HIS A 179 -5.21 3.55 6.56
CA HIS A 179 -5.09 4.25 5.29
C HIS A 179 -4.67 3.24 4.22
N THR A 180 -5.59 2.94 3.32
CA THR A 180 -5.30 2.14 2.12
C THR A 180 -5.03 3.10 0.98
N GLY A 181 -3.75 3.23 0.62
CA GLY A 181 -3.22 4.14 -0.39
C GLY A 181 -3.88 4.06 -1.75
#